data_2a6dfddc148c603c98c972da8b461ca2
#
_entry.id   2a6dfddc148c603c98c972da8b461ca2
#
_cell.length_a   1.000
_cell.length_b   1.000
_cell.length_c   1.000
_cell.angle_alpha   90.00
_cell.angle_beta   90.00
_cell.angle_gamma   90.00
#
_symmetry.space_group_name_H-M   'P 1'
#
loop_
_entity.id
_entity.type
_entity.pdbx_description
1 polymer ?
#
loop_
_entity_poly.entity_id
_entity_poly.type
_entity_poly.pdbx_seq_one_letter_code
_entity_poly.pdbx_strand_id
1 'polypeptide(L)'
;MQPGMSLPSTFYIRYYKYINMTLFFICIVAFLFALALFDLWVGVSNDAVNFLNSAIGSKTARFGTIVAVAAIGVFFGACLSNGMMDIARHGIFNPAQFQFGDVMVIFLAVMATDIILLDVFNSLGMPTSTTVSMVFELLGASFALTMLKIGSQGGTYADYLNTSKAMEVIFGIFV
;
A
#
# COMPACT_ATOMS: atom_id res chain seq x y z
N MET A 1 40.63 23.61 32.24
CA MET A 1 40.00 22.31 31.98
C MET A 1 38.96 22.05 33.06
N GLN A 2 37.68 22.16 32.78
CA GLN A 2 36.62 21.74 33.72
C GLN A 2 36.24 20.31 33.39
N PRO A 3 36.42 19.35 34.28
CA PRO A 3 35.99 17.99 34.10
C PRO A 3 34.53 17.84 34.51
N GLY A 4 33.72 17.26 33.66
CA GLY A 4 32.51 16.53 34.07
C GLY A 4 31.20 17.32 34.06
N MET A 5 30.76 17.82 32.92
CA MET A 5 29.31 18.07 32.74
C MET A 5 28.67 16.71 32.40
N SER A 6 28.29 15.94 33.41
CA SER A 6 27.44 14.77 33.23
C SER A 6 26.08 15.26 32.77
N LEU A 7 25.70 14.89 31.55
CA LEU A 7 24.36 15.18 31.00
C LEU A 7 23.30 14.60 31.98
N PRO A 8 22.22 15.32 32.25
CA PRO A 8 21.19 14.86 33.17
C PRO A 8 20.60 13.50 32.69
N SER A 9 20.30 12.62 33.65
CA SER A 9 19.75 11.28 33.40
C SER A 9 18.51 11.30 32.48
N THR A 10 17.71 12.36 32.54
CA THR A 10 16.58 12.65 31.64
C THR A 10 16.99 12.80 30.18
N PHE A 11 18.21 13.27 29.89
CA PHE A 11 18.72 13.37 28.53
C PHE A 11 19.01 11.98 27.95
N TYR A 12 19.63 11.09 28.70
CA TYR A 12 19.88 9.72 28.28
C TYR A 12 18.58 8.94 28.03
N ILE A 13 17.60 9.05 28.92
CA ILE A 13 16.29 8.41 28.77
C ILE A 13 15.59 8.91 27.50
N ARG A 14 15.59 10.19 27.23
CA ARG A 14 15.02 10.78 26.02
C ARG A 14 15.76 10.34 24.76
N TYR A 15 17.09 10.29 24.80
CA TYR A 15 17.93 9.85 23.70
C TYR A 15 17.70 8.36 23.35
N TYR A 16 17.67 7.47 24.34
CA TYR A 16 17.35 6.06 24.13
C TYR A 16 15.93 5.86 23.59
N LYS A 17 14.98 6.61 24.08
CA LYS A 17 13.60 6.56 23.56
C LYS A 17 13.53 6.99 22.10
N TYR A 18 14.26 8.02 21.70
CA TYR A 18 14.34 8.47 20.31
C TYR A 18 15.00 7.40 19.42
N ILE A 19 16.10 6.83 19.83
CA ILE A 19 16.79 5.77 19.07
C ILE A 19 15.88 4.56 18.88
N ASN A 20 15.24 4.10 19.92
CA ASN A 20 14.36 2.93 19.86
C ASN A 20 13.14 3.18 18.95
N MET A 21 12.55 4.37 19.02
CA MET A 21 11.46 4.78 18.12
C MET A 21 11.93 4.84 16.65
N THR A 22 13.09 5.43 16.39
CA THR A 22 13.66 5.52 15.05
C THR A 22 13.97 4.13 14.49
N LEU A 23 14.60 3.27 15.30
CA LEU A 23 14.90 1.89 14.90
C LEU A 23 13.63 1.10 14.61
N PHE A 24 12.60 1.25 15.44
CA PHE A 24 11.31 0.62 15.22
C PHE A 24 10.69 1.03 13.87
N PHE A 25 10.68 2.33 13.56
CA PHE A 25 10.17 2.80 12.27
C PHE A 25 11.01 2.31 11.07
N ILE A 26 12.33 2.28 11.20
CA ILE A 26 13.21 1.73 10.16
C ILE A 26 12.90 0.25 9.93
N CYS A 27 12.71 -0.53 10.98
CA CYS A 27 12.33 -1.95 10.86
C CYS A 27 10.98 -2.11 10.14
N ILE A 28 9.97 -1.29 10.47
CA ILE A 28 8.68 -1.34 9.79
C ILE A 28 8.84 -0.96 8.31
N VAL A 29 9.58 0.09 7.98
CA VAL A 29 9.81 0.49 6.58
C VAL A 29 10.54 -0.61 5.81
N ALA A 30 11.56 -1.23 6.39
CA ALA A 30 12.25 -2.36 5.78
C ALA A 30 11.32 -3.56 5.55
N PHE A 31 10.43 -3.84 6.51
CA PHE A 31 9.43 -4.89 6.39
C PHE A 31 8.38 -4.56 5.32
N LEU A 32 7.89 -3.33 5.28
CA LEU A 32 6.99 -2.86 4.21
C LEU A 32 7.65 -2.97 2.83
N PHE A 33 8.93 -2.65 2.72
CA PHE A 33 9.67 -2.81 1.46
C PHE A 33 9.77 -4.29 1.04
N ALA A 34 10.02 -5.19 1.99
CA ALA A 34 10.02 -6.63 1.71
C ALA A 34 8.64 -7.13 1.28
N LEU A 35 7.58 -6.68 1.96
CA LEU A 35 6.19 -6.98 1.56
C LEU A 35 5.88 -6.44 0.16
N ALA A 36 6.31 -5.21 -0.16
CA ALA A 36 6.09 -4.62 -1.48
C ALA A 36 6.76 -5.42 -2.61
N LEU A 37 7.96 -5.96 -2.37
CA LEU A 37 8.60 -6.86 -3.35
C LEU A 37 7.83 -8.17 -3.52
N PHE A 38 7.28 -8.70 -2.44
CA PHE A 38 6.49 -9.92 -2.47
C PHE A 38 5.13 -9.70 -3.15
N ASP A 39 4.50 -8.59 -2.83
CA ASP A 39 3.25 -8.13 -3.44
C ASP A 39 3.40 -7.92 -4.95
N LEU A 40 4.49 -7.27 -5.37
CA LEU A 40 4.82 -7.12 -6.78
C LEU A 40 4.94 -8.48 -7.49
N TRP A 41 5.54 -9.49 -6.85
CA TRP A 41 5.65 -10.82 -7.40
C TRP A 41 4.28 -11.47 -7.59
N VAL A 42 3.42 -11.44 -6.57
CA VAL A 42 2.08 -12.04 -6.60
C VAL A 42 1.17 -11.28 -7.57
N GLY A 43 1.20 -9.94 -7.54
CA GLY A 43 0.42 -9.06 -8.40
C GLY A 43 0.77 -9.21 -9.88
N VAL A 44 2.07 -9.25 -10.22
CA VAL A 44 2.52 -9.49 -11.61
C VAL A 44 2.04 -10.86 -12.10
N SER A 45 2.03 -11.88 -11.24
CA SER A 45 1.52 -13.21 -11.60
C SER A 45 0.02 -13.17 -11.88
N ASN A 46 -0.75 -12.45 -11.07
CA ASN A 46 -2.18 -12.25 -11.27
C ASN A 46 -2.48 -11.47 -12.56
N ASP A 47 -1.80 -10.36 -12.77
CA ASP A 47 -2.01 -9.49 -13.93
C ASP A 47 -1.56 -10.15 -15.24
N ALA A 48 -0.47 -10.92 -15.22
CA ALA A 48 0.02 -11.65 -16.38
C ALA A 48 -1.05 -12.58 -16.95
N VAL A 49 -1.82 -13.26 -16.11
CA VAL A 49 -2.94 -14.11 -16.55
C VAL A 49 -4.02 -13.26 -17.23
N ASN A 50 -4.36 -12.11 -16.67
CA ASN A 50 -5.38 -11.22 -17.22
C ASN A 50 -5.00 -10.65 -18.60
N PHE A 51 -3.74 -10.25 -18.79
CA PHE A 51 -3.29 -9.59 -20.02
C PHE A 51 -2.77 -10.54 -21.09
N LEU A 52 -2.10 -11.64 -20.71
CA LEU A 52 -1.35 -12.48 -21.65
C LEU A 52 -2.07 -13.77 -22.03
N ASN A 53 -3.11 -14.15 -21.30
CA ASN A 53 -3.76 -15.45 -21.48
C ASN A 53 -4.28 -15.65 -22.92
N SER A 54 -4.92 -14.64 -23.49
CA SER A 54 -5.45 -14.68 -24.87
C SER A 54 -4.31 -14.79 -25.92
N ALA A 55 -3.24 -14.03 -25.74
CA ALA A 55 -2.10 -14.03 -26.66
C ALA A 55 -1.33 -15.35 -26.62
N ILE A 56 -1.16 -15.93 -25.42
CA ILE A 56 -0.49 -17.23 -25.22
C ILE A 56 -1.39 -18.37 -25.74
N GLY A 57 -2.67 -18.33 -25.40
CA GLY A 57 -3.66 -19.35 -25.79
C GLY A 57 -3.86 -19.42 -27.32
N SER A 58 -3.93 -18.26 -27.99
CA SER A 58 -4.05 -18.15 -29.46
C SER A 58 -2.75 -18.45 -30.22
N LYS A 59 -1.62 -18.58 -29.51
CA LYS A 59 -0.28 -18.78 -30.11
C LYS A 59 0.08 -17.73 -31.16
N THR A 60 -0.36 -16.48 -30.96
CA THR A 60 -0.15 -15.36 -31.90
C THR A 60 1.32 -15.09 -32.17
N ALA A 61 2.17 -15.30 -31.15
CA ALA A 61 3.63 -15.14 -31.24
C ALA A 61 4.35 -16.15 -30.32
N ARG A 62 5.68 -16.19 -30.41
CA ARG A 62 6.48 -16.98 -29.47
C ARG A 62 6.34 -16.43 -28.05
N PHE A 63 6.28 -17.31 -27.06
CA PHE A 63 6.14 -16.92 -25.64
C PHE A 63 7.12 -15.80 -25.21
N GLY A 64 8.41 -15.94 -25.56
CA GLY A 64 9.41 -14.92 -25.25
C GLY A 64 9.12 -13.54 -25.89
N THR A 65 8.54 -13.51 -27.08
CA THR A 65 8.13 -12.25 -27.72
C THR A 65 6.95 -11.60 -27.00
N ILE A 66 5.96 -12.41 -26.62
CA ILE A 66 4.78 -11.92 -25.87
C ILE A 66 5.24 -11.30 -24.54
N VAL A 67 6.08 -12.01 -23.79
CA VAL A 67 6.61 -11.54 -22.51
C VAL A 67 7.47 -10.27 -22.67
N ALA A 68 8.32 -10.21 -23.69
CA ALA A 68 9.17 -9.04 -23.94
C ALA A 68 8.33 -7.78 -24.27
N VAL A 69 7.32 -7.92 -25.11
CA VAL A 69 6.40 -6.80 -25.44
C VAL A 69 5.62 -6.36 -24.20
N ALA A 70 5.12 -7.32 -23.42
CA ALA A 70 4.43 -7.03 -22.17
C ALA A 70 5.32 -6.31 -21.16
N ALA A 71 6.56 -6.77 -20.97
CA ALA A 71 7.52 -6.13 -20.07
C ALA A 71 7.83 -4.67 -20.47
N ILE A 72 7.99 -4.40 -21.76
CA ILE A 72 8.18 -3.05 -22.28
C ILE A 72 6.94 -2.18 -22.00
N GLY A 73 5.74 -2.73 -22.27
CA GLY A 73 4.47 -2.04 -22.02
C GLY A 73 4.29 -1.70 -20.53
N VAL A 74 4.53 -2.65 -19.63
CA VAL A 74 4.45 -2.45 -18.17
C VAL A 74 5.48 -1.41 -17.70
N PHE A 75 6.70 -1.46 -18.23
CA PHE A 75 7.73 -0.47 -17.90
C PHE A 75 7.30 0.95 -18.24
N PHE A 76 6.84 1.18 -19.48
CA PHE A 76 6.35 2.50 -19.87
C PHE A 76 5.07 2.90 -19.11
N GLY A 77 4.16 1.96 -18.89
CA GLY A 77 2.96 2.19 -18.08
C GLY A 77 3.31 2.65 -16.67
N ALA A 78 4.23 1.98 -16.00
CA ALA A 78 4.69 2.35 -14.66
C ALA A 78 5.38 3.71 -14.61
N CYS A 79 6.18 4.05 -15.64
CA CYS A 79 6.85 5.36 -15.73
C CYS A 79 5.87 6.52 -15.93
N LEU A 80 4.75 6.29 -16.59
CA LEU A 80 3.78 7.32 -16.96
C LEU A 80 2.56 7.36 -16.03
N SER A 81 2.37 6.36 -15.17
CA SER A 81 1.20 6.24 -14.30
C SER A 81 1.40 6.93 -12.95
N ASN A 82 0.95 8.18 -12.85
CA ASN A 82 0.93 8.90 -11.58
C ASN A 82 -0.42 8.86 -10.86
N GLY A 83 -1.52 8.57 -11.56
CA GLY A 83 -2.88 8.68 -11.04
C GLY A 83 -3.19 7.73 -9.88
N MET A 84 -2.79 6.46 -9.97
CA MET A 84 -2.99 5.49 -8.88
C MET A 84 -2.21 5.82 -7.63
N MET A 85 -0.98 6.35 -7.79
CA MET A 85 -0.17 6.79 -6.66
C MET A 85 -0.83 7.96 -5.92
N ASP A 86 -1.47 8.87 -6.64
CA ASP A 86 -2.17 10.00 -6.05
C ASP A 86 -3.44 9.57 -5.30
N ILE A 87 -4.19 8.62 -5.83
CA ILE A 87 -5.34 7.99 -5.14
C ILE A 87 -4.88 7.31 -3.85
N ALA A 88 -3.79 6.55 -3.87
CA ALA A 88 -3.27 5.88 -2.70
C ALA A 88 -2.78 6.87 -1.62
N ARG A 89 -2.21 8.02 -2.03
CA ARG A 89 -1.67 9.02 -1.10
C ARG A 89 -2.70 10.00 -0.54
N HIS A 90 -3.65 10.42 -1.34
CA HIS A 90 -4.54 11.55 -1.01
C HIS A 90 -6.02 11.30 -1.38
N GLY A 91 -6.30 10.20 -2.09
CA GLY A 91 -7.62 9.97 -2.67
C GLY A 91 -8.66 9.47 -1.66
N ILE A 92 -8.29 8.57 -0.76
CA ILE A 92 -9.24 7.85 0.09
C ILE A 92 -9.29 8.39 1.51
N PHE A 93 -8.15 8.75 2.09
CA PHE A 93 -8.07 9.32 3.43
C PHE A 93 -7.35 10.68 3.42
N ASN A 94 -7.57 11.47 4.47
CA ASN A 94 -6.91 12.76 4.64
C ASN A 94 -5.61 12.59 5.45
N PRO A 95 -4.42 12.59 4.82
CA PRO A 95 -3.17 12.31 5.51
C PRO A 95 -2.86 13.30 6.64
N ALA A 96 -3.41 14.52 6.57
CA ALA A 96 -3.18 15.56 7.59
C ALA A 96 -3.79 15.20 8.96
N GLN A 97 -4.77 14.31 8.99
CA GLN A 97 -5.43 13.85 10.22
C GLN A 97 -4.79 12.61 10.84
N PHE A 98 -3.83 11.99 10.13
CA PHE A 98 -3.15 10.79 10.59
C PHE A 98 -1.70 11.09 10.94
N GLN A 99 -1.22 10.48 12.02
CA GLN A 99 0.20 10.50 12.35
C GLN A 99 0.96 9.55 11.43
N PHE A 100 2.26 9.75 11.29
CA PHE A 100 3.11 8.89 10.47
C PHE A 100 2.97 7.41 10.81
N GLY A 101 2.88 7.07 12.12
CA GLY A 101 2.66 5.70 12.56
C GLY A 101 1.32 5.11 12.11
N ASP A 102 0.26 5.92 12.08
CA ASP A 102 -1.06 5.49 11.62
C ASP A 102 -1.04 5.13 10.13
N VAL A 103 -0.40 5.97 9.33
CA VAL A 103 -0.24 5.74 7.88
C VAL A 103 0.57 4.47 7.61
N MET A 104 1.61 4.22 8.40
CA MET A 104 2.38 2.98 8.30
C MET A 104 1.53 1.74 8.61
N VAL A 105 0.64 1.83 9.60
CA VAL A 105 -0.28 0.71 9.94
C VAL A 105 -1.29 0.48 8.82
N ILE A 106 -1.83 1.55 8.21
CA ILE A 106 -2.72 1.43 7.05
C ILE A 106 -2.01 0.67 5.93
N PHE A 107 -0.82 1.12 5.51
CA PHE A 107 -0.09 0.46 4.43
C PHE A 107 0.35 -0.96 4.77
N LEU A 108 0.71 -1.23 6.02
CA LEU A 108 1.02 -2.59 6.47
C LEU A 108 -0.20 -3.52 6.35
N ALA A 109 -1.37 -3.04 6.76
CA ALA A 109 -2.61 -3.80 6.65
C ALA A 109 -2.97 -4.07 5.18
N VAL A 110 -2.90 -3.04 4.33
CA VAL A 110 -3.17 -3.15 2.89
C VAL A 110 -2.25 -4.18 2.26
N MET A 111 -0.92 -4.02 2.37
CA MET A 111 0.03 -4.94 1.75
C MET A 111 -0.10 -6.39 2.25
N ALA A 112 -0.32 -6.57 3.54
CA ALA A 112 -0.52 -7.91 4.09
C ALA A 112 -1.81 -8.56 3.57
N THR A 113 -2.88 -7.79 3.44
CA THR A 113 -4.17 -8.28 2.93
C THR A 113 -4.08 -8.58 1.43
N ASP A 114 -3.49 -7.68 0.64
CA ASP A 114 -3.38 -7.83 -0.81
C ASP A 114 -2.57 -9.07 -1.20
N ILE A 115 -1.42 -9.30 -0.56
CA ILE A 115 -0.62 -10.53 -0.77
C ILE A 115 -1.45 -11.78 -0.50
N ILE A 116 -2.16 -11.84 0.63
CA ILE A 116 -2.96 -13.01 1.00
C ILE A 116 -4.11 -13.20 0.02
N LEU A 117 -4.81 -12.13 -0.31
CA LEU A 117 -5.97 -12.14 -1.18
C LEU A 117 -5.58 -12.56 -2.60
N LEU A 118 -4.56 -11.95 -3.18
CA LEU A 118 -4.08 -12.29 -4.51
C LEU A 118 -3.53 -13.71 -4.58
N ASP A 119 -2.80 -14.17 -3.56
CA ASP A 119 -2.29 -15.56 -3.52
C ASP A 119 -3.44 -16.58 -3.47
N VAL A 120 -4.48 -16.31 -2.68
CA VAL A 120 -5.68 -17.15 -2.63
C VAL A 120 -6.38 -17.19 -3.98
N PHE A 121 -6.63 -16.03 -4.61
CA PHE A 121 -7.27 -15.97 -5.93
C PHE A 121 -6.43 -16.65 -7.01
N ASN A 122 -5.12 -16.44 -7.01
CA ASN A 122 -4.21 -17.11 -7.94
C ASN A 122 -4.24 -18.64 -7.76
N SER A 123 -4.24 -19.10 -6.51
CA SER A 123 -4.29 -20.54 -6.19
C SER A 123 -5.61 -21.20 -6.61
N LEU A 124 -6.70 -20.42 -6.58
CA LEU A 124 -8.03 -20.88 -7.03
C LEU A 124 -8.20 -20.76 -8.57
N GLY A 125 -7.23 -20.19 -9.28
CA GLY A 125 -7.33 -19.94 -10.72
C GLY A 125 -8.36 -18.86 -11.09
N MET A 126 -8.66 -17.96 -10.18
CA MET A 126 -9.61 -16.85 -10.35
C MET A 126 -8.85 -15.51 -10.32
N PRO A 127 -8.16 -15.12 -11.40
CA PRO A 127 -7.43 -13.86 -11.43
C PRO A 127 -8.39 -12.69 -11.21
N THR A 128 -7.98 -11.76 -10.34
CA THR A 128 -8.78 -10.59 -9.96
C THR A 128 -8.10 -9.30 -10.40
N SER A 129 -8.78 -8.16 -10.19
CA SER A 129 -8.20 -6.84 -10.46
C SER A 129 -7.41 -6.37 -9.23
N THR A 130 -6.09 -6.32 -9.36
CA THR A 130 -5.19 -5.78 -8.33
C THR A 130 -5.51 -4.33 -7.96
N THR A 131 -5.92 -3.52 -8.95
CA THR A 131 -6.35 -2.12 -8.73
C THR A 131 -7.57 -2.03 -7.84
N VAL A 132 -8.59 -2.84 -8.11
CA VAL A 132 -9.84 -2.85 -7.32
C VAL A 132 -9.57 -3.36 -5.91
N SER A 133 -8.78 -4.44 -5.77
CA SER A 133 -8.35 -4.99 -4.48
C SER A 133 -7.70 -3.90 -3.62
N MET A 134 -6.64 -3.28 -4.12
CA MET A 134 -5.89 -2.23 -3.42
C MET A 134 -6.79 -1.06 -2.96
N VAL A 135 -7.72 -0.61 -3.79
CA VAL A 135 -8.63 0.49 -3.45
C VAL A 135 -9.55 0.11 -2.29
N PHE A 136 -10.15 -1.08 -2.32
CA PHE A 136 -11.03 -1.54 -1.25
C PHE A 136 -10.26 -1.85 0.05
N GLU A 137 -9.06 -2.37 -0.04
CA GLU A 137 -8.19 -2.61 1.11
C GLU A 137 -7.78 -1.31 1.77
N LEU A 138 -7.39 -0.30 0.97
CA LEU A 138 -7.04 1.02 1.47
C LEU A 138 -8.25 1.72 2.12
N LEU A 139 -9.42 1.58 1.52
CA LEU A 139 -10.67 2.08 2.09
C LEU A 139 -11.00 1.38 3.42
N GLY A 140 -10.90 0.05 3.45
CA GLY A 140 -11.15 -0.75 4.64
C GLY A 140 -10.19 -0.45 5.79
N ALA A 141 -8.89 -0.41 5.53
CA ALA A 141 -7.87 -0.11 6.52
C ALA A 141 -8.02 1.33 7.07
N SER A 142 -8.27 2.30 6.18
CA SER A 142 -8.51 3.70 6.57
C SER A 142 -9.78 3.86 7.38
N PHE A 143 -10.85 3.16 7.02
CA PHE A 143 -12.11 3.17 7.74
C PHE A 143 -11.96 2.57 9.14
N ALA A 144 -11.30 1.42 9.27
CA ALA A 144 -11.07 0.77 10.55
C ALA A 144 -10.26 1.66 11.51
N LEU A 145 -9.18 2.27 11.00
CA LEU A 145 -8.39 3.19 11.83
C LEU A 145 -9.15 4.47 12.19
N THR A 146 -9.98 4.99 11.27
CA THR A 146 -10.85 6.14 11.55
C THR A 146 -11.84 5.84 12.66
N MET A 147 -12.45 4.65 12.68
CA MET A 147 -13.33 4.23 13.78
C MET A 147 -12.62 4.28 15.14
N LEU A 148 -11.40 3.78 15.21
CA LEU A 148 -10.59 3.80 16.44
C LEU A 148 -10.26 5.25 16.87
N LYS A 149 -9.94 6.12 15.91
CA LYS A 149 -9.64 7.53 16.20
C LYS A 149 -10.86 8.32 16.66
N ILE A 150 -12.00 8.16 16.00
CA ILE A 150 -13.26 8.79 16.43
C ILE A 150 -13.61 8.36 17.85
N GLY A 151 -13.43 7.08 18.20
CA GLY A 151 -13.67 6.59 19.57
C GLY A 151 -12.74 7.19 20.62
N SER A 152 -11.54 7.63 20.24
CA SER A 152 -10.53 8.15 21.18
C SER A 152 -10.40 9.67 21.16
N GLN A 153 -10.59 10.32 20.03
CA GLN A 153 -10.34 11.74 19.81
C GLN A 153 -11.60 12.54 19.42
N GLY A 154 -12.68 11.83 19.07
CA GLY A 154 -13.90 12.44 18.53
C GLY A 154 -13.75 12.80 17.04
N GLY A 155 -14.73 13.55 16.52
CA GLY A 155 -14.78 13.93 15.10
C GLY A 155 -15.79 13.10 14.30
N THR A 156 -15.82 13.34 13.01
CA THR A 156 -16.71 12.64 12.07
C THR A 156 -15.91 11.89 11.04
N TYR A 157 -16.51 10.89 10.37
CA TYR A 157 -15.85 10.17 9.29
C TYR A 157 -15.37 11.07 8.16
N ALA A 158 -16.10 12.15 7.88
CA ALA A 158 -15.74 13.12 6.82
C ALA A 158 -14.46 13.92 7.13
N ASP A 159 -14.05 14.00 8.38
CA ASP A 159 -12.81 14.69 8.77
C ASP A 159 -11.57 13.82 8.40
N TYR A 160 -11.70 12.51 8.51
CA TYR A 160 -10.61 11.54 8.30
C TYR A 160 -10.60 10.93 6.90
N LEU A 161 -11.79 10.70 6.32
CA LEU A 161 -11.95 10.04 5.03
C LEU A 161 -12.46 11.02 3.98
N ASN A 162 -11.90 10.93 2.79
CA ASN A 162 -12.43 11.63 1.62
C ASN A 162 -13.60 10.84 1.02
N THR A 163 -14.76 10.95 1.65
CA THR A 163 -15.95 10.18 1.27
C THR A 163 -16.39 10.44 -0.17
N SER A 164 -16.25 11.68 -0.67
CA SER A 164 -16.58 12.02 -2.06
C SER A 164 -15.70 11.28 -3.05
N LYS A 165 -14.38 11.28 -2.83
CA LYS A 165 -13.43 10.55 -3.67
C LYS A 165 -13.60 9.04 -3.58
N ALA A 166 -13.85 8.52 -2.38
CA ALA A 166 -14.12 7.09 -2.19
C ALA A 166 -15.37 6.65 -2.99
N MET A 167 -16.44 7.44 -2.94
CA MET A 167 -17.65 7.17 -3.73
C MET A 167 -17.40 7.29 -5.23
N GLU A 168 -16.65 8.29 -5.68
CA GLU A 168 -16.28 8.45 -7.10
C GLU A 168 -15.53 7.23 -7.63
N VAL A 169 -14.56 6.71 -6.85
CA VAL A 169 -13.82 5.49 -7.21
C VAL A 169 -14.73 4.27 -7.25
N ILE A 170 -15.58 4.09 -6.22
CA ILE A 170 -16.54 2.98 -6.17
C ILE A 170 -17.49 3.03 -7.38
N PHE A 171 -18.07 4.18 -7.68
CA PHE A 171 -18.93 4.31 -8.85
C PHE A 171 -18.19 4.07 -10.16
N GLY A 172 -16.94 4.53 -10.30
CA GLY A 172 -16.11 4.28 -11.47
C GLY A 172 -15.79 2.81 -11.73
N ILE A 173 -15.90 1.94 -10.70
CA ILE A 173 -15.73 0.49 -10.86
C ILE A 173 -16.99 -0.15 -11.49
N PHE A 174 -18.17 0.42 -11.24
CA PHE A 174 -19.44 -0.12 -11.73
C PHE A 174 -19.92 0.45 -13.07
N VAL A 175 -19.28 1.51 -13.56
CA VAL A 175 -19.58 2.17 -14.84
C VAL A 175 -18.57 1.79 -15.90
#